data_f1b1a59eb7a2d0205af4d88f1b99fa10
#
_entry.id   f1b1a59eb7a2d0205af4d88f1b99fa10
#
_cell.length_a   1.000
_cell.length_b   1.000
_cell.length_c   1.000
_cell.angle_alpha   90.00
_cell.angle_beta   90.00
_cell.angle_gamma   90.00
#
_symmetry.space_group_name_H-M   'P 1'
#
loop_
_entity.id
_entity.type
_entity.pdbx_description
1 polymer ?
#
loop_
_entity_poly.entity_id
_entity_poly.type
_entity_poly.pdbx_seq_one_letter_code
_entity_poly.pdbx_strand_id
1 'polypeptide(L)'
;MEKLAKCKIVIGTYINDNIILGGPHVAEFETSDNKFFIKVEQCGYRKISIKASEDTSVFELYGVFTKIERLLMIFDGQFLNLENLEFTDSSDTEKSMLKSVGNNLMHQRLTYFKSADLVSYKVDKLLEFDEVLNTDLYDKWEQLLEELDIAHQMYLYAMGDTKITVDVKCAFLIELAETLVEVLKVYTNSFQKLKPGNGTS
;
A
#
# COMPACT_ATOMS: atom_id res chain seq x y z
N MET A 1 -5.55 -24.96 17.74
CA MET A 1 -5.96 -24.15 16.56
C MET A 1 -6.46 -22.83 17.15
N GLU A 2 -5.58 -21.82 17.23
CA GLU A 2 -5.95 -20.49 17.74
C GLU A 2 -7.07 -19.93 16.87
N LYS A 3 -8.17 -19.52 17.49
CA LYS A 3 -9.21 -18.76 16.78
C LYS A 3 -8.58 -17.45 16.35
N LEU A 4 -8.23 -17.34 15.08
CA LEU A 4 -7.84 -16.07 14.48
C LEU A 4 -9.00 -15.07 14.68
N ALA A 5 -8.67 -13.89 15.20
CA ALA A 5 -9.63 -12.82 15.35
C ALA A 5 -10.27 -12.50 13.99
N LYS A 6 -11.59 -12.44 13.95
CA LYS A 6 -12.36 -12.08 12.76
C LYS A 6 -12.79 -10.64 12.84
N CYS A 7 -12.79 -9.97 11.70
CA CYS A 7 -13.26 -8.60 11.57
C CYS A 7 -13.90 -8.38 10.20
N LYS A 8 -14.63 -7.31 10.06
CA LYS A 8 -15.33 -6.93 8.83
C LYS A 8 -14.77 -5.65 8.22
N ILE A 9 -14.22 -4.78 9.02
CA ILE A 9 -13.75 -3.46 8.59
C ILE A 9 -12.38 -3.20 9.19
N VAL A 10 -11.48 -2.65 8.37
CA VAL A 10 -10.24 -2.01 8.83
C VAL A 10 -10.24 -0.55 8.39
N ILE A 11 -9.82 0.35 9.28
CA ILE A 11 -9.69 1.78 9.02
C ILE A 11 -8.31 2.23 9.46
N GLY A 12 -7.56 2.83 8.53
CA GLY A 12 -6.32 3.53 8.81
C GLY A 12 -6.46 5.02 8.59
N THR A 13 -6.00 5.82 9.54
CA THR A 13 -5.98 7.28 9.47
C THR A 13 -4.54 7.76 9.49
N TYR A 14 -4.21 8.68 8.60
CA TYR A 14 -2.86 9.20 8.41
C TYR A 14 -2.81 10.70 8.69
N ILE A 15 -1.78 11.12 9.38
CA ILE A 15 -1.47 12.54 9.48
C ILE A 15 -0.98 13.02 8.12
N ASN A 16 -1.61 14.04 7.61
CA ASN A 16 -1.16 14.70 6.39
C ASN A 16 -0.46 15.99 6.78
N ASP A 17 0.87 15.98 6.86
CA ASP A 17 1.69 17.16 7.16
C ASP A 17 1.65 18.19 6.02
N ASN A 18 1.18 17.78 4.84
CA ASN A 18 0.97 18.63 3.69
C ASN A 18 -0.52 18.98 3.60
N ILE A 19 -0.92 20.14 4.13
CA ILE A 19 -2.25 20.71 3.89
C ILE A 19 -2.39 20.91 2.39
N ILE A 20 -3.12 20.02 1.74
CA ILE A 20 -3.46 20.16 0.34
C ILE A 20 -4.59 21.18 0.28
N LEU A 21 -4.30 22.35 -0.28
CA LEU A 21 -5.28 23.36 -0.66
C LEU A 21 -6.07 22.87 -1.87
N GLY A 22 -6.82 21.78 -1.70
CA GLY A 22 -7.68 21.18 -2.72
C GLY A 22 -8.97 20.69 -2.10
N GLY A 23 -9.98 20.44 -2.92
CA GLY A 23 -11.23 19.79 -2.51
C GLY A 23 -11.00 18.36 -2.00
N PRO A 24 -12.03 17.71 -1.47
CA PRO A 24 -11.93 16.33 -1.06
C PRO A 24 -11.62 15.44 -2.28
N HIS A 25 -10.58 14.62 -2.16
CA HIS A 25 -10.24 13.57 -3.13
C HIS A 25 -10.76 12.24 -2.59
N VAL A 26 -11.50 11.49 -3.39
CA VAL A 26 -12.10 10.21 -2.99
C VAL A 26 -11.97 9.20 -4.12
N ALA A 27 -11.46 8.01 -3.81
CA ALA A 27 -11.51 6.84 -4.68
C ALA A 27 -12.26 5.72 -3.97
N GLU A 28 -13.20 5.09 -4.68
CA GLU A 28 -13.99 3.97 -4.17
C GLU A 28 -14.06 2.89 -5.24
N PHE A 29 -13.77 1.64 -4.87
CA PHE A 29 -13.86 0.50 -5.78
C PHE A 29 -13.99 -0.81 -5.01
N GLU A 30 -14.41 -1.87 -5.72
CA GLU A 30 -14.43 -3.24 -5.20
C GLU A 30 -13.30 -4.05 -5.86
N THR A 31 -12.77 -5.04 -5.15
CA THR A 31 -11.85 -6.01 -5.74
C THR A 31 -12.58 -6.87 -6.77
N SER A 32 -11.86 -7.43 -7.75
CA SER A 32 -12.46 -8.22 -8.86
C SER A 32 -13.25 -9.45 -8.38
N ASP A 33 -12.89 -10.00 -7.22
CA ASP A 33 -13.61 -11.10 -6.56
C ASP A 33 -14.82 -10.63 -5.72
N ASN A 34 -15.11 -9.32 -5.68
CA ASN A 34 -16.14 -8.67 -4.87
C ASN A 34 -16.03 -8.95 -3.36
N LYS A 35 -14.84 -9.33 -2.91
CA LYS A 35 -14.61 -9.68 -1.52
C LYS A 35 -14.39 -8.46 -0.63
N PHE A 36 -13.75 -7.43 -1.17
CA PHE A 36 -13.42 -6.21 -0.43
C PHE A 36 -13.90 -4.96 -1.16
N PHE A 37 -14.56 -4.08 -0.42
CA PHE A 37 -14.85 -2.71 -0.82
C PHE A 37 -13.81 -1.79 -0.21
N ILE A 38 -13.12 -1.02 -1.05
CA ILE A 38 -12.00 -0.15 -0.70
C ILE A 38 -12.40 1.28 -0.94
N LYS A 39 -12.17 2.13 0.07
CA LYS A 39 -12.37 3.57 -0.01
C LYS A 39 -11.15 4.30 0.52
N VAL A 40 -10.62 5.20 -0.30
CA VAL A 40 -9.54 6.11 0.06
C VAL A 40 -10.09 7.54 0.02
N GLU A 41 -9.96 8.26 1.12
CA GLU A 41 -10.45 9.64 1.26
C GLU A 41 -9.31 10.54 1.69
N GLN A 42 -9.27 11.75 1.16
CA GLN A 42 -8.34 12.79 1.59
C GLN A 42 -9.09 14.13 1.71
N CYS A 43 -9.24 14.58 2.95
CA CYS A 43 -9.87 15.85 3.29
C CYS A 43 -9.23 16.39 4.59
N GLY A 44 -8.08 17.08 4.46
CA GLY A 44 -7.29 17.51 5.62
C GLY A 44 -6.47 16.39 6.28
N TYR A 45 -6.93 15.17 6.21
CA TYR A 45 -6.24 13.93 6.59
C TYR A 45 -6.55 12.87 5.54
N ARG A 46 -5.72 11.84 5.45
CA ARG A 46 -5.99 10.68 4.59
C ARG A 46 -6.57 9.56 5.42
N LYS A 47 -7.55 8.89 4.86
CA LYS A 47 -8.20 7.72 5.47
C LYS A 47 -8.33 6.62 4.44
N ILE A 48 -7.89 5.42 4.80
CA ILE A 48 -8.14 4.20 4.04
C ILE A 48 -9.15 3.39 4.82
N SER A 49 -10.24 3.00 4.20
CA SER A 49 -11.28 2.14 4.77
C SER A 49 -11.49 0.94 3.88
N ILE A 50 -11.40 -0.26 4.44
CA ILE A 50 -11.64 -1.50 3.71
C ILE A 50 -12.70 -2.29 4.43
N LYS A 51 -13.76 -2.66 3.71
CA LYS A 51 -14.87 -3.45 4.22
C LYS A 51 -14.91 -4.78 3.49
N ALA A 52 -14.84 -5.89 4.22
CA ALA A 52 -15.06 -7.21 3.68
C ALA A 52 -16.57 -7.49 3.49
N SER A 53 -16.93 -8.27 2.48
CA SER A 53 -18.30 -8.77 2.27
C SER A 53 -18.75 -9.65 3.42
N GLU A 54 -17.84 -10.45 3.99
CA GLU A 54 -18.05 -11.34 5.13
C GLU A 54 -16.99 -11.10 6.21
N ASP A 55 -17.23 -11.60 7.42
CA ASP A 55 -16.23 -11.57 8.49
C ASP A 55 -15.01 -12.40 8.09
N THR A 56 -13.88 -11.77 7.97
CA THR A 56 -12.61 -12.36 7.54
C THR A 56 -11.54 -12.23 8.62
N SER A 57 -10.38 -12.84 8.42
CA SER A 57 -9.29 -12.73 9.38
C SER A 57 -8.69 -11.31 9.40
N VAL A 58 -8.28 -10.86 10.57
CA VAL A 58 -7.58 -9.57 10.72
C VAL A 58 -6.36 -9.49 9.81
N PHE A 59 -5.61 -10.59 9.66
CA PHE A 59 -4.41 -10.60 8.83
C PHE A 59 -4.71 -10.45 7.34
N GLU A 60 -5.81 -11.01 6.87
CA GLU A 60 -6.25 -10.88 5.48
C GLU A 60 -6.64 -9.43 5.17
N LEU A 61 -7.50 -8.82 6.01
CA LEU A 61 -7.84 -7.40 5.89
C LEU A 61 -6.62 -6.49 5.98
N TYR A 62 -5.71 -6.77 6.90
CA TYR A 62 -4.47 -6.02 7.03
C TYR A 62 -3.56 -6.20 5.81
N GLY A 63 -3.55 -7.37 5.20
CA GLY A 63 -2.84 -7.63 3.95
C GLY A 63 -3.34 -6.73 2.81
N VAL A 64 -4.65 -6.66 2.60
CA VAL A 64 -5.25 -5.75 1.60
C VAL A 64 -4.93 -4.29 1.94
N PHE A 65 -5.07 -3.91 3.21
CA PHE A 65 -4.75 -2.56 3.68
C PHE A 65 -3.31 -2.15 3.35
N THR A 66 -2.35 -3.01 3.64
CA THR A 66 -0.93 -2.73 3.36
C THR A 66 -0.62 -2.65 1.87
N LYS A 67 -1.30 -3.43 1.02
CA LYS A 67 -1.15 -3.34 -0.44
C LYS A 67 -1.60 -1.98 -0.97
N ILE A 68 -2.75 -1.48 -0.52
CA ILE A 68 -3.24 -0.13 -0.87
C ILE A 68 -2.30 0.95 -0.35
N GLU A 69 -1.88 0.85 0.89
CA GLU A 69 -0.97 1.81 1.50
C GLU A 69 0.34 1.93 0.71
N ARG A 70 0.94 0.80 0.33
CA ARG A 70 2.16 0.76 -0.48
C ARG A 70 1.98 1.41 -1.86
N LEU A 71 0.82 1.21 -2.48
CA LEU A 71 0.51 1.84 -3.76
C LEU A 71 0.40 3.37 -3.61
N LEU A 72 -0.26 3.84 -2.56
CA LEU A 72 -0.36 5.27 -2.26
C LEU A 72 1.01 5.90 -1.93
N MET A 73 1.91 5.18 -1.27
CA MET A 73 3.28 5.64 -1.05
C MET A 73 4.03 5.88 -2.36
N ILE A 74 3.78 5.05 -3.38
CA ILE A 74 4.35 5.25 -4.73
C ILE A 74 3.75 6.50 -5.37
N PHE A 75 2.42 6.68 -5.33
CA PHE A 75 1.76 7.85 -5.92
C PHE A 75 2.22 9.17 -5.29
N ASP A 76 2.38 9.16 -3.98
CA ASP A 76 2.84 10.34 -3.24
C ASP A 76 4.37 10.55 -3.31
N GLY A 77 5.15 9.54 -3.71
CA GLY A 77 6.61 9.57 -3.66
C GLY A 77 7.17 9.69 -2.24
N GLN A 78 6.38 9.38 -1.21
CA GLN A 78 6.76 9.51 0.19
C GLN A 78 6.07 8.47 1.07
N PHE A 79 6.64 8.25 2.28
CA PHE A 79 6.02 7.39 3.27
C PHE A 79 4.76 8.02 3.86
N LEU A 80 3.77 7.18 4.12
CA LEU A 80 2.56 7.57 4.83
C LEU A 80 2.73 7.36 6.33
N ASN A 81 2.47 8.41 7.11
CA ASN A 81 2.52 8.35 8.57
C ASN A 81 1.17 7.92 9.12
N LEU A 82 1.03 6.62 9.38
CA LEU A 82 -0.19 6.04 9.96
C LEU A 82 -0.31 6.43 11.43
N GLU A 83 -1.36 7.17 11.77
CA GLU A 83 -1.65 7.64 13.13
C GLU A 83 -2.50 6.64 13.90
N ASN A 84 -3.48 6.04 13.24
CA ASN A 84 -4.41 5.12 13.88
C ASN A 84 -4.80 3.97 12.96
N LEU A 85 -4.98 2.78 13.52
CA LEU A 85 -5.40 1.57 12.83
C LEU A 85 -6.48 0.86 13.66
N GLU A 86 -7.69 0.81 13.15
CA GLU A 86 -8.85 0.23 13.83
C GLU A 86 -9.41 -0.95 13.04
N PHE A 87 -9.76 -2.00 13.75
CA PHE A 87 -10.49 -3.15 13.23
C PHE A 87 -11.83 -3.24 13.94
N THR A 88 -12.89 -3.53 13.17
CA THR A 88 -14.24 -3.72 13.70
C THR A 88 -14.85 -5.01 13.17
N ASP A 89 -15.59 -5.71 14.02
CA ASP A 89 -16.40 -6.87 13.64
C ASP A 89 -17.89 -6.48 13.46
N SER A 90 -18.69 -7.42 12.99
CA SER A 90 -20.13 -7.20 12.78
C SER A 90 -20.92 -7.12 14.09
N SER A 91 -20.37 -7.58 15.22
CA SER A 91 -21.09 -7.83 16.47
C SER A 91 -20.58 -7.05 17.68
N ASP A 92 -19.51 -6.29 17.54
CA ASP A 92 -18.80 -5.62 18.65
C ASP A 92 -18.33 -6.59 19.78
N THR A 93 -18.39 -7.91 19.54
CA THR A 93 -18.14 -8.92 20.56
C THR A 93 -16.65 -9.04 20.91
N GLU A 94 -15.78 -8.77 19.94
CA GLU A 94 -14.32 -8.89 20.06
C GLU A 94 -13.60 -7.53 20.10
N LYS A 95 -14.33 -6.46 20.41
CA LYS A 95 -13.83 -5.08 20.32
C LYS A 95 -12.52 -4.83 21.08
N SER A 96 -12.37 -5.36 22.29
CA SER A 96 -11.16 -5.18 23.08
C SER A 96 -9.97 -5.93 22.49
N MET A 97 -10.21 -7.13 21.95
CA MET A 97 -9.19 -7.94 21.27
C MET A 97 -8.75 -7.30 19.96
N LEU A 98 -9.70 -6.84 19.13
CA LEU A 98 -9.42 -6.16 17.86
C LEU A 98 -8.63 -4.86 18.09
N LYS A 99 -8.98 -4.09 19.13
CA LYS A 99 -8.21 -2.90 19.52
C LYS A 99 -6.77 -3.25 19.93
N SER A 100 -6.60 -4.33 20.69
CA SER A 100 -5.25 -4.80 21.09
C SER A 100 -4.43 -5.23 19.87
N VAL A 101 -5.03 -5.94 18.92
CA VAL A 101 -4.36 -6.34 17.67
C VAL A 101 -3.97 -5.11 16.85
N GLY A 102 -4.87 -4.14 16.67
CA GLY A 102 -4.57 -2.88 15.96
C GLY A 102 -3.39 -2.14 16.60
N ASN A 103 -3.39 -1.99 17.92
CA ASN A 103 -2.29 -1.35 18.64
C ASN A 103 -0.96 -2.11 18.47
N ASN A 104 -0.97 -3.45 18.50
CA ASN A 104 0.23 -4.26 18.30
C ASN A 104 0.79 -4.10 16.88
N LEU A 105 -0.07 -4.13 15.87
CA LEU A 105 0.34 -3.92 14.47
C LEU A 105 0.92 -2.50 14.29
N MET A 106 0.29 -1.49 14.87
CA MET A 106 0.81 -0.12 14.89
C MET A 106 2.18 -0.03 15.56
N HIS A 107 2.35 -0.68 16.70
CA HIS A 107 3.62 -0.68 17.42
C HIS A 107 4.74 -1.33 16.60
N GLN A 108 4.46 -2.44 15.93
CA GLN A 108 5.42 -3.10 15.03
C GLN A 108 5.81 -2.17 13.88
N ARG A 109 4.85 -1.50 13.25
CA ARG A 109 5.11 -0.53 12.19
C ARG A 109 6.01 0.61 12.64
N LEU A 110 5.72 1.22 13.78
CA LEU A 110 6.51 2.33 14.33
C LEU A 110 7.98 1.96 14.54
N THR A 111 8.29 0.68 14.73
CA THR A 111 9.68 0.21 14.83
C THR A 111 10.40 0.24 13.49
N TYR A 112 9.70 0.00 12.39
CA TYR A 112 10.26 -0.06 11.04
C TYR A 112 10.21 1.30 10.30
N PHE A 113 9.16 2.09 10.55
CA PHE A 113 8.84 3.31 9.78
C PHE A 113 8.82 4.58 10.63
N LYS A 114 9.51 4.60 11.77
CA LYS A 114 9.73 5.89 12.44
C LYS A 114 10.43 6.82 11.46
N SER A 115 9.66 7.71 10.87
CA SER A 115 10.24 8.88 10.25
C SER A 115 10.93 9.66 11.35
N ALA A 116 12.25 9.62 11.42
CA ALA A 116 12.98 10.70 12.04
C ALA A 116 12.57 11.95 11.26
N ASP A 117 12.43 13.06 11.98
CA ASP A 117 12.28 14.42 11.48
C ASP A 117 12.61 14.57 9.99
N LEU A 118 11.77 14.01 9.14
CA LEU A 118 11.86 14.22 7.71
C LEU A 118 11.57 15.70 7.53
N VAL A 119 12.65 16.47 7.38
CA VAL A 119 12.55 17.78 6.78
C VAL A 119 11.62 17.61 5.60
N SER A 120 10.43 18.16 5.71
CA SER A 120 9.37 18.08 4.71
C SER A 120 9.89 18.71 3.41
N TYR A 121 10.62 17.93 2.63
CA TYR A 121 10.80 18.26 1.23
C TYR A 121 9.40 18.11 0.62
N LYS A 122 8.89 19.20 0.06
CA LYS A 122 7.72 19.11 -0.81
C LYS A 122 8.11 18.19 -1.97
N VAL A 123 7.79 16.93 -1.83
CA VAL A 123 7.84 16.01 -2.96
C VAL A 123 6.57 16.30 -3.74
N ASP A 124 6.71 16.70 -4.99
CA ASP A 124 5.57 16.82 -5.88
C ASP A 124 4.97 15.40 -6.03
N LYS A 125 3.67 15.29 -5.82
CA LYS A 125 2.98 14.03 -6.02
C LYS A 125 3.21 13.54 -7.46
N LEU A 126 3.46 12.26 -7.59
CA LEU A 126 3.62 11.64 -8.91
C LEU A 126 2.27 11.48 -9.61
N LEU A 127 1.23 11.11 -8.86
CA LEU A 127 -0.13 10.88 -9.36
C LEU A 127 -1.16 11.25 -8.29
N GLU A 128 -2.29 11.79 -8.72
CA GLU A 128 -3.47 11.92 -7.86
C GLU A 128 -4.23 10.58 -7.82
N PHE A 129 -4.41 10.04 -6.62
CA PHE A 129 -4.95 8.68 -6.47
C PHE A 129 -6.41 8.55 -6.94
N ASP A 130 -7.22 9.59 -6.80
CA ASP A 130 -8.63 9.61 -7.19
C ASP A 130 -8.85 9.55 -8.71
N GLU A 131 -7.84 9.92 -9.50
CA GLU A 131 -7.89 9.83 -10.95
C GLU A 131 -7.56 8.41 -11.48
N VAL A 132 -6.76 7.64 -10.73
CA VAL A 132 -6.16 6.40 -11.25
C VAL A 132 -6.54 5.16 -10.45
N LEU A 133 -6.84 5.29 -9.15
CA LEU A 133 -7.10 4.16 -8.27
C LEU A 133 -8.48 3.55 -8.56
N ASN A 134 -8.47 2.33 -9.07
CA ASN A 134 -9.66 1.54 -9.41
C ASN A 134 -9.33 0.04 -9.32
N THR A 135 -10.34 -0.81 -9.57
CA THR A 135 -10.21 -2.27 -9.52
C THR A 135 -9.10 -2.79 -10.45
N ASP A 136 -9.06 -2.35 -11.70
CA ASP A 136 -8.08 -2.84 -12.69
C ASP A 136 -6.64 -2.50 -12.29
N LEU A 137 -6.41 -1.29 -11.77
CA LEU A 137 -5.10 -0.90 -11.27
C LEU A 137 -4.71 -1.68 -10.01
N TYR A 138 -5.66 -1.91 -9.10
CA TYR A 138 -5.41 -2.68 -7.90
C TYR A 138 -5.05 -4.13 -8.20
N ASP A 139 -5.77 -4.78 -9.11
CA ASP A 139 -5.50 -6.16 -9.53
C ASP A 139 -4.11 -6.30 -10.18
N LYS A 140 -3.74 -5.34 -11.03
CA LYS A 140 -2.40 -5.28 -11.63
C LYS A 140 -1.31 -5.05 -10.57
N TRP A 141 -1.59 -4.19 -9.60
CA TRP A 141 -0.68 -3.95 -8.49
C TRP A 141 -0.51 -5.19 -7.61
N GLU A 142 -1.58 -5.91 -7.32
CA GLU A 142 -1.53 -7.15 -6.56
C GLU A 142 -0.67 -8.21 -7.26
N GLN A 143 -0.85 -8.41 -8.57
CA GLN A 143 -0.02 -9.29 -9.38
C GLN A 143 1.44 -8.85 -9.38
N LEU A 144 1.70 -7.56 -9.54
CA LEU A 144 3.06 -7.02 -9.52
C LEU A 144 3.76 -7.23 -8.17
N LEU A 145 3.02 -7.10 -7.05
CA LEU A 145 3.56 -7.35 -5.72
C LEU A 145 3.95 -8.82 -5.52
N GLU A 146 3.22 -9.77 -6.10
CA GLU A 146 3.60 -11.20 -6.03
C GLU A 146 4.96 -11.46 -6.68
N GLU A 147 5.25 -10.76 -7.79
CA GLU A 147 6.51 -10.91 -8.53
C GLU A 147 7.65 -10.05 -7.94
N LEU A 148 7.34 -8.88 -7.40
CA LEU A 148 8.31 -7.86 -6.99
C LEU A 148 8.32 -7.57 -5.48
N ASP A 149 7.74 -8.40 -4.62
CA ASP A 149 7.64 -8.10 -3.18
C ASP A 149 9.01 -7.83 -2.55
N ILE A 150 10.02 -8.61 -2.91
CA ILE A 150 11.41 -8.42 -2.41
C ILE A 150 11.95 -7.06 -2.88
N ALA A 151 11.80 -6.73 -4.16
CA ALA A 151 12.27 -5.46 -4.72
C ALA A 151 11.56 -4.27 -4.05
N HIS A 152 10.25 -4.39 -3.82
CA HIS A 152 9.49 -3.35 -3.15
C HIS A 152 9.89 -3.20 -1.68
N GLN A 153 10.16 -4.30 -0.96
CA GLN A 153 10.70 -4.26 0.39
C GLN A 153 12.08 -3.59 0.43
N MET A 154 12.97 -3.93 -0.50
CA MET A 154 14.28 -3.27 -0.61
C MET A 154 14.15 -1.77 -0.83
N TYR A 155 13.22 -1.32 -1.69
CA TYR A 155 12.90 0.09 -1.88
C TYR A 155 12.46 0.75 -0.56
N LEU A 156 11.52 0.14 0.17
CA LEU A 156 11.06 0.65 1.45
C LEU A 156 12.18 0.75 2.48
N TYR A 157 13.08 -0.24 2.54
CA TYR A 157 14.25 -0.18 3.42
C TYR A 157 15.26 0.90 3.01
N ALA A 158 15.50 1.07 1.71
CA ALA A 158 16.43 2.07 1.23
C ALA A 158 15.91 3.50 1.46
N MET A 159 14.62 3.73 1.26
CA MET A 159 13.99 5.05 1.39
C MET A 159 13.56 5.37 2.82
N GLY A 160 13.30 4.35 3.64
CA GLY A 160 12.87 4.52 5.04
C GLY A 160 13.97 5.05 5.95
N ASP A 161 13.57 5.64 7.07
CA ASP A 161 14.48 6.03 8.14
C ASP A 161 14.85 4.80 9.01
N THR A 162 15.44 3.85 8.36
CA THR A 162 16.08 2.74 9.05
C THR A 162 17.47 3.20 9.48
N LYS A 163 17.92 2.80 10.66
CA LYS A 163 19.30 3.05 11.16
C LYS A 163 20.36 2.31 10.33
N ILE A 164 20.15 2.26 9.03
CA ILE A 164 21.04 1.63 8.05
C ILE A 164 21.97 2.70 7.52
N THR A 165 23.24 2.35 7.36
CA THR A 165 24.23 3.27 6.79
C THR A 165 23.90 3.63 5.34
N VAL A 166 24.34 4.80 4.90
CA VAL A 166 24.16 5.27 3.52
C VAL A 166 24.66 4.25 2.50
N ASP A 167 25.81 3.61 2.77
CA ASP A 167 26.39 2.62 1.88
C ASP A 167 25.45 1.41 1.65
N VAL A 168 24.81 0.92 2.71
CA VAL A 168 23.85 -0.17 2.61
C VAL A 168 22.59 0.25 1.88
N LYS A 169 22.10 1.50 2.10
CA LYS A 169 20.97 2.04 1.33
C LYS A 169 21.32 2.13 -0.17
N CYS A 170 22.51 2.60 -0.51
CA CYS A 170 22.97 2.63 -1.89
C CYS A 170 23.05 1.22 -2.50
N ALA A 171 23.55 0.24 -1.76
CA ALA A 171 23.58 -1.15 -2.23
C ALA A 171 22.18 -1.68 -2.52
N PHE A 172 21.20 -1.45 -1.65
CA PHE A 172 19.81 -1.83 -1.91
C PHE A 172 19.20 -1.14 -3.14
N LEU A 173 19.51 0.13 -3.37
CA LEU A 173 19.02 0.85 -4.56
C LEU A 173 19.65 0.33 -5.86
N ILE A 174 20.92 -0.07 -5.84
CA ILE A 174 21.60 -0.69 -6.99
C ILE A 174 20.94 -2.04 -7.29
N GLU A 175 20.80 -2.90 -6.30
CA GLU A 175 20.17 -4.22 -6.44
C GLU A 175 18.73 -4.10 -6.92
N LEU A 176 17.97 -3.11 -6.40
CA LEU A 176 16.62 -2.78 -6.87
C LEU A 176 16.62 -2.39 -8.34
N ALA A 177 17.55 -1.54 -8.77
CA ALA A 177 17.64 -1.10 -10.16
C ALA A 177 17.95 -2.28 -11.10
N GLU A 178 18.87 -3.19 -10.72
CA GLU A 178 19.17 -4.40 -11.46
C GLU A 178 17.96 -5.32 -11.57
N THR A 179 17.26 -5.56 -10.46
CA THR A 179 16.03 -6.38 -10.43
C THR A 179 14.95 -5.80 -11.34
N LEU A 180 14.72 -4.49 -11.29
CA LEU A 180 13.74 -3.82 -12.15
C LEU A 180 14.11 -3.92 -13.63
N VAL A 181 15.39 -3.80 -13.97
CA VAL A 181 15.87 -3.96 -15.37
C VAL A 181 15.60 -5.38 -15.88
N GLU A 182 15.85 -6.40 -15.08
CA GLU A 182 15.59 -7.78 -15.48
C GLU A 182 14.09 -8.04 -15.69
N VAL A 183 13.24 -7.57 -14.76
CA VAL A 183 11.78 -7.68 -14.88
C VAL A 183 11.29 -6.95 -16.14
N LEU A 184 11.72 -5.71 -16.37
CA LEU A 184 11.34 -4.94 -17.56
C LEU A 184 11.79 -5.61 -18.86
N LYS A 185 12.93 -6.28 -18.89
CA LYS A 185 13.37 -7.07 -20.08
C LYS A 185 12.40 -8.22 -20.36
N VAL A 186 11.94 -8.92 -19.32
CA VAL A 186 10.96 -10.01 -19.48
C VAL A 186 9.64 -9.47 -20.05
N TYR A 187 9.12 -8.40 -19.50
CA TYR A 187 7.87 -7.77 -19.98
C TYR A 187 8.03 -7.24 -21.43
N THR A 188 9.12 -6.56 -21.74
CA THR A 188 9.37 -6.03 -23.09
C THR A 188 9.43 -7.14 -24.13
N ASN A 189 10.08 -8.26 -23.83
CA ASN A 189 10.15 -9.42 -24.69
C ASN A 189 8.77 -10.08 -24.89
N SER A 190 7.92 -10.08 -23.88
CA SER A 190 6.56 -10.59 -23.96
C SER A 190 5.68 -9.72 -24.87
N PHE A 191 5.80 -8.39 -24.76
CA PHE A 191 5.08 -7.44 -25.64
C PHE A 191 5.53 -7.52 -27.11
N GLN A 192 6.80 -7.77 -27.37
CA GLN A 192 7.29 -7.95 -28.76
C GLN A 192 6.74 -9.22 -29.42
N LYS A 193 6.50 -10.29 -28.67
CA LYS A 193 5.88 -11.51 -29.16
C LYS A 193 4.40 -11.38 -29.50
N LEU A 194 3.73 -10.37 -28.93
CA LEU A 194 2.28 -10.12 -29.14
C LEU A 194 1.99 -9.21 -30.34
N LYS A 195 3.00 -8.63 -31.01
CA LYS A 195 2.77 -7.90 -32.25
C LYS A 195 2.40 -8.89 -33.37
N PRO A 196 1.17 -8.86 -33.91
CA PRO A 196 0.85 -9.68 -35.07
C PRO A 196 1.79 -9.26 -36.19
N GLY A 197 2.48 -10.24 -36.78
CA GLY A 197 3.30 -10.00 -37.94
C GLY A 197 2.44 -9.31 -39.02
N ASN A 198 2.88 -8.14 -39.47
CA ASN A 198 2.30 -7.50 -40.65
C ASN A 198 2.47 -8.50 -41.79
N GLY A 199 1.39 -9.22 -42.11
CA GLY A 199 1.30 -10.00 -43.31
C GLY A 199 1.40 -9.06 -44.50
N THR A 200 2.58 -9.00 -45.09
CA THR A 200 2.78 -8.48 -46.44
C THR A 200 2.26 -9.54 -47.39
N SER A 201 1.20 -9.27 -48.07
CA SER A 201 0.85 -9.88 -49.37
C SER A 201 0.71 -8.78 -50.38
#